data_7e368f336b62785e63b8c1f5ee88cc65
#
_entry.id   7e368f336b62785e63b8c1f5ee88cc65
#
_cell.length_a   1.000
_cell.length_b   1.000
_cell.length_c   1.000
_cell.angle_alpha   90.00
_cell.angle_beta   90.00
_cell.angle_gamma   90.00
#
_symmetry.space_group_name_H-M   'P 1'
#
loop_
_entity.id
_entity.type
_entity.pdbx_description
1 polymer ?
#
loop_
_entity_poly.entity_id
_entity_poly.type
_entity_poly.pdbx_seq_one_letter_code
_entity_poly.pdbx_strand_id
1 'polypeptide(L)'
;MSQTNDQITEQIKNRRTFAIISHPDAGKTTLTEKFLLYGGAINLAGTVKGRKAAKHAVSDWMEIEKERGISVTSSAMQFNYEGFFINILDTPGHQDFSEDTYRTLMAADSAVMVIDGSKGVEAQTIKLFKVCVMRHIPIFTFINKFDREARDPYELLDEIEEVLGIRTCPVNWPIGCGKNFKGVYDRFTKKVTTFTAAQGGAKEVATQEFDAETNDVESIIGFQYHQQLLDDIELLDGASDELDMDRVQKGDLSPVFFGSALTNFGVETFLEHFLKMTTPPLPRKTLTGVVDPFNKDFSAFVFKIQANMNKAHRDRIAFMRIVSGKFEAGMEVNHVQGGKKIRLTQPQQLMAQDRKIVEEAYAGDIIGVFDPGIFSIGDTLCASNEKFEFEGIPTFAPEHFARVRQVDTMKRKQFIKGVNQIAQEGAIQIFQEFNTGMEEIIVGVVGVLQFEVLTYRLQNEYNVEVILEKLPYEYIRWVENPQEVDVARIQGTSDMKRIKDLKDNPLLLFINSWSVGMVLERNPGLKLSEFGNN
;
A
#
# COMPACT_ATOMS: atom_id res chain seq x y z
N MET A 1 21.94 -20.77 -19.89
CA MET A 1 21.29 -20.66 -21.22
C MET A 1 20.61 -19.31 -21.25
N SER A 2 20.86 -18.46 -22.26
CA SER A 2 20.17 -17.18 -22.37
C SER A 2 18.70 -17.46 -22.68
N GLN A 3 17.79 -16.96 -21.84
CA GLN A 3 16.35 -16.99 -22.12
C GLN A 3 16.08 -16.20 -23.41
N THR A 4 15.19 -16.73 -24.25
CA THR A 4 14.76 -16.00 -25.45
C THR A 4 13.88 -14.80 -25.05
N ASN A 5 13.81 -13.76 -25.88
CA ASN A 5 12.93 -12.60 -25.64
C ASN A 5 11.48 -13.00 -25.41
N ASP A 6 11.01 -14.05 -26.09
CA ASP A 6 9.65 -14.57 -25.95
C ASP A 6 9.40 -15.13 -24.55
N GLN A 7 10.40 -15.80 -23.95
CA GLN A 7 10.30 -16.31 -22.58
C GLN A 7 10.24 -15.17 -21.54
N ILE A 8 11.02 -14.11 -21.72
CA ILE A 8 10.97 -12.93 -20.84
C ILE A 8 9.60 -12.25 -20.93
N THR A 9 9.10 -12.07 -22.15
CA THR A 9 7.76 -11.49 -22.39
C THR A 9 6.66 -12.32 -21.73
N GLU A 10 6.71 -13.64 -21.84
CA GLU A 10 5.79 -14.56 -21.17
C GLU A 10 5.84 -14.41 -19.64
N GLN A 11 7.05 -14.37 -19.09
CA GLN A 11 7.25 -14.16 -17.65
C GLN A 11 6.65 -12.84 -17.18
N ILE A 12 6.78 -11.76 -17.95
CA ILE A 12 6.21 -10.45 -17.61
C ILE A 12 4.67 -10.49 -17.69
N LYS A 13 4.10 -11.10 -18.74
CA LYS A 13 2.66 -11.22 -18.93
C LYS A 13 1.95 -11.92 -17.78
N ASN A 14 2.61 -12.88 -17.15
CA ASN A 14 2.03 -13.67 -16.06
C ASN A 14 2.21 -13.04 -14.67
N ARG A 15 2.79 -11.84 -14.56
CA ARG A 15 2.94 -11.14 -13.29
C ARG A 15 1.76 -10.27 -12.95
N ARG A 16 1.38 -10.31 -11.69
CA ARG A 16 0.31 -9.48 -11.11
C ARG A 16 0.80 -8.86 -9.82
N THR A 17 0.79 -7.54 -9.77
CA THR A 17 1.22 -6.79 -8.58
C THR A 17 0.12 -5.85 -8.16
N PHE A 18 -0.47 -6.13 -7.02
CA PHE A 18 -1.58 -5.33 -6.52
C PHE A 18 -1.45 -4.99 -5.04
N ALA A 19 -2.04 -3.88 -4.67
CA ALA A 19 -2.15 -3.45 -3.28
C ALA A 19 -3.54 -3.75 -2.74
N ILE A 20 -3.63 -4.01 -1.44
CA ILE A 20 -4.92 -4.14 -0.76
C ILE A 20 -5.12 -2.90 0.11
N ILE A 21 -6.20 -2.17 -0.15
CA ILE A 21 -6.57 -0.95 0.56
C ILE A 21 -7.90 -1.12 1.30
N SER A 22 -8.01 -0.54 2.47
CA SER A 22 -9.24 -0.57 3.25
C SER A 22 -9.22 0.41 4.42
N HIS A 23 -10.38 0.64 5.00
CA HIS A 23 -10.47 1.16 6.37
C HIS A 23 -9.96 0.12 7.38
N PRO A 24 -9.42 0.52 8.56
CA PRO A 24 -9.08 -0.41 9.63
C PRO A 24 -10.26 -1.35 9.97
N ASP A 25 -9.96 -2.59 10.28
CA ASP A 25 -10.93 -3.64 10.61
C ASP A 25 -11.88 -4.09 9.49
N ALA A 26 -11.79 -3.59 8.25
CA ALA A 26 -12.60 -4.09 7.13
C ALA A 26 -12.28 -5.55 6.73
N GLY A 27 -11.17 -6.10 7.22
CA GLY A 27 -10.76 -7.49 7.01
C GLY A 27 -9.64 -7.67 5.99
N LYS A 28 -8.89 -6.61 5.70
CA LYS A 28 -7.74 -6.60 4.78
C LYS A 28 -6.74 -7.73 5.10
N THR A 29 -6.19 -7.74 6.30
CA THR A 29 -5.19 -8.75 6.73
C THR A 29 -5.73 -10.17 6.63
N THR A 30 -7.02 -10.38 6.96
CA THR A 30 -7.66 -11.69 6.80
C THR A 30 -7.73 -12.10 5.34
N LEU A 31 -8.09 -11.18 4.43
CA LEU A 31 -8.15 -11.46 3.00
C LEU A 31 -6.76 -11.76 2.43
N THR A 32 -5.75 -10.99 2.81
CA THR A 32 -4.34 -11.21 2.45
C THR A 32 -3.88 -12.63 2.84
N GLU A 33 -4.15 -13.03 4.07
CA GLU A 33 -3.79 -14.38 4.54
C GLU A 33 -4.51 -15.50 3.78
N LYS A 34 -5.76 -15.24 3.35
CA LYS A 34 -6.48 -16.21 2.52
C LYS A 34 -5.86 -16.36 1.14
N PHE A 35 -5.43 -15.28 0.50
CA PHE A 35 -4.72 -15.36 -0.77
C PHE A 35 -3.41 -16.16 -0.63
N LEU A 36 -2.64 -15.93 0.44
CA LEU A 36 -1.44 -16.70 0.73
C LEU A 36 -1.74 -18.19 0.98
N LEU A 37 -2.87 -18.49 1.61
CA LEU A 37 -3.32 -19.86 1.85
C LEU A 37 -3.68 -20.57 0.53
N TYR A 38 -4.46 -19.91 -0.35
CA TYR A 38 -4.78 -20.45 -1.68
C TYR A 38 -3.53 -20.64 -2.55
N GLY A 39 -2.57 -19.71 -2.48
CA GLY A 39 -1.28 -19.83 -3.15
C GLY A 39 -0.33 -20.87 -2.53
N GLY A 40 -0.73 -21.51 -1.42
CA GLY A 40 0.12 -22.51 -0.73
C GLY A 40 1.36 -21.91 -0.06
N ALA A 41 1.42 -20.58 0.07
CA ALA A 41 2.53 -19.90 0.74
C ALA A 41 2.46 -20.05 2.28
N ILE A 42 1.28 -20.27 2.83
CA ILE A 42 1.06 -20.61 4.25
C ILE A 42 0.14 -21.82 4.38
N ASN A 43 0.33 -22.61 5.44
CA ASN A 43 -0.46 -23.83 5.65
C ASN A 43 -1.76 -23.60 6.43
N LEU A 44 -1.85 -22.51 7.20
CA LEU A 44 -3.00 -22.14 8.04
C LEU A 44 -3.04 -20.61 8.14
N ALA A 45 -4.18 -20.02 7.83
CA ALA A 45 -4.41 -18.60 8.08
C ALA A 45 -4.60 -18.33 9.57
N GLY A 46 -3.97 -17.28 10.11
CA GLY A 46 -4.17 -16.81 11.48
C GLY A 46 -5.54 -16.15 11.66
N THR A 47 -6.08 -16.18 12.87
CA THR A 47 -7.25 -15.38 13.24
C THR A 47 -6.80 -14.09 13.91
N VAL A 48 -7.12 -12.95 13.32
CA VAL A 48 -6.73 -11.60 13.81
C VAL A 48 -7.42 -11.22 15.14
N LYS A 49 -8.48 -11.93 15.56
CA LYS A 49 -9.23 -11.63 16.79
C LYS A 49 -9.10 -12.73 17.83
N GLY A 50 -8.27 -12.46 18.84
CA GLY A 50 -8.28 -13.18 20.11
C GLY A 50 -7.07 -12.84 20.96
N ARG A 51 -7.26 -12.24 22.13
CA ARG A 51 -6.22 -11.98 23.16
C ARG A 51 -5.40 -13.23 23.58
N LYS A 52 -5.64 -14.39 22.96
CA LYS A 52 -4.98 -15.67 23.23
C LYS A 52 -4.62 -16.47 21.97
N ALA A 53 -4.65 -15.88 20.76
CA ALA A 53 -4.24 -16.61 19.56
C ALA A 53 -2.70 -16.66 19.50
N ALA A 54 -2.14 -17.86 19.55
CA ALA A 54 -0.69 -18.11 19.50
C ALA A 54 -0.04 -17.86 18.13
N LYS A 55 -0.78 -17.36 17.13
CA LYS A 55 -0.28 -16.99 15.80
C LYS A 55 -0.79 -15.60 15.44
N HIS A 56 0.15 -14.67 15.29
CA HIS A 56 -0.09 -13.35 14.71
C HIS A 56 -0.18 -13.47 13.18
N ALA A 57 -0.76 -12.44 12.52
CA ALA A 57 -0.81 -12.37 11.08
C ALA A 57 0.61 -12.39 10.48
N VAL A 58 0.75 -13.04 9.34
CA VAL A 58 2.04 -13.19 8.65
C VAL A 58 2.57 -11.83 8.17
N SER A 59 1.67 -10.89 7.87
CA SER A 59 1.98 -9.51 7.48
C SER A 59 2.53 -8.65 8.63
N ASP A 60 2.15 -8.95 9.89
CA ASP A 60 2.51 -8.15 11.06
C ASP A 60 3.78 -8.73 11.71
N TRP A 61 4.93 -8.26 11.27
CA TRP A 61 6.22 -8.78 11.72
C TRP A 61 6.86 -7.97 12.87
N MET A 62 6.52 -6.68 13.03
CA MET A 62 7.02 -5.85 14.12
C MET A 62 6.34 -6.22 15.45
N GLU A 63 7.10 -6.16 16.55
CA GLU A 63 6.51 -6.43 17.88
C GLU A 63 5.43 -5.43 18.26
N ILE A 64 5.61 -4.15 17.88
CA ILE A 64 4.60 -3.11 18.13
C ILE A 64 3.29 -3.37 17.36
N GLU A 65 3.36 -3.95 16.16
CA GLU A 65 2.18 -4.38 15.39
C GLU A 65 1.43 -5.48 16.12
N LYS A 66 2.18 -6.47 16.64
CA LYS A 66 1.64 -7.60 17.39
C LYS A 66 1.02 -7.19 18.73
N GLU A 67 1.66 -6.27 19.45
CA GLU A 67 1.17 -5.75 20.72
C GLU A 67 -0.10 -4.91 20.56
N ARG A 68 -0.17 -4.10 19.50
CA ARG A 68 -1.26 -3.18 19.24
C ARG A 68 -2.38 -3.77 18.37
N GLY A 69 -2.08 -4.83 17.61
CA GLY A 69 -3.01 -5.45 16.66
C GLY A 69 -3.35 -4.56 15.48
N ILE A 70 -2.42 -3.68 15.08
CA ILE A 70 -2.53 -2.80 13.92
C ILE A 70 -1.27 -2.91 13.06
N SER A 71 -1.42 -2.97 11.74
CA SER A 71 -0.30 -2.90 10.81
C SER A 71 0.24 -1.48 10.75
N VAL A 72 1.54 -1.32 10.97
CA VAL A 72 2.27 -0.03 11.00
C VAL A 72 3.03 0.19 9.70
N THR A 73 3.53 -0.90 9.11
CA THR A 73 4.32 -0.88 7.88
C THR A 73 3.69 -1.74 6.81
N SER A 74 3.86 -1.33 5.54
CA SER A 74 3.48 -2.18 4.41
C SER A 74 4.42 -3.37 4.26
N SER A 75 3.89 -4.49 3.81
CA SER A 75 4.66 -5.70 3.51
C SER A 75 4.41 -6.15 2.07
N ALA A 76 5.45 -6.73 1.45
CA ALA A 76 5.34 -7.34 0.13
C ALA A 76 5.40 -8.87 0.29
N MET A 77 4.44 -9.56 -0.29
CA MET A 77 4.34 -11.03 -0.22
C MET A 77 4.15 -11.58 -1.62
N GLN A 78 4.75 -12.74 -1.89
CA GLN A 78 4.80 -13.31 -3.23
C GLN A 78 4.42 -14.80 -3.19
N PHE A 79 3.69 -15.24 -4.20
CA PHE A 79 3.32 -16.65 -4.39
C PHE A 79 2.92 -16.92 -5.85
N ASN A 80 2.83 -18.21 -6.21
CA ASN A 80 2.29 -18.63 -7.50
C ASN A 80 0.88 -19.17 -7.34
N TYR A 81 0.00 -18.81 -8.26
CA TYR A 81 -1.35 -19.34 -8.31
C TYR A 81 -1.84 -19.41 -9.78
N GLU A 82 -2.31 -20.56 -10.23
CA GLU A 82 -2.85 -20.79 -11.58
C GLU A 82 -2.01 -20.22 -12.73
N GLY A 83 -0.69 -20.38 -12.66
CA GLY A 83 0.24 -19.90 -13.69
C GLY A 83 0.61 -18.42 -13.56
N PHE A 84 -0.01 -17.66 -12.66
CA PHE A 84 0.38 -16.30 -12.36
C PHE A 84 1.41 -16.24 -11.24
N PHE A 85 2.34 -15.32 -11.36
CA PHE A 85 3.24 -14.91 -10.30
C PHE A 85 2.69 -13.65 -9.65
N ILE A 86 2.31 -13.75 -8.39
CA ILE A 86 1.54 -12.75 -7.68
C ILE A 86 2.41 -12.05 -6.65
N ASN A 87 2.39 -10.71 -6.68
CA ASN A 87 2.96 -9.84 -5.67
C ASN A 87 1.82 -9.09 -4.97
N ILE A 88 1.61 -9.35 -3.69
CA ILE A 88 0.67 -8.60 -2.85
C ILE A 88 1.43 -7.55 -2.07
N LEU A 89 0.95 -6.32 -2.12
CA LEU A 89 1.38 -5.21 -1.30
C LEU A 89 0.32 -4.98 -0.22
N ASP A 90 0.58 -5.49 0.98
CA ASP A 90 -0.29 -5.26 2.12
C ASP A 90 0.03 -3.90 2.74
N THR A 91 -0.94 -2.99 2.78
CA THR A 91 -0.76 -1.61 3.22
C THR A 91 -1.26 -1.41 4.66
N PRO A 92 -0.69 -0.49 5.46
CA PRO A 92 -1.29 -0.12 6.74
C PRO A 92 -2.72 0.38 6.57
N GLY A 93 -3.64 -0.09 7.41
CA GLY A 93 -5.03 0.39 7.39
C GLY A 93 -5.23 1.72 8.12
N HIS A 94 -4.35 2.06 9.07
CA HIS A 94 -4.52 3.25 9.90
C HIS A 94 -4.07 4.54 9.17
N GLN A 95 -4.86 5.62 9.33
CA GLN A 95 -4.61 6.90 8.65
C GLN A 95 -3.24 7.53 8.95
N ASP A 96 -2.68 7.29 10.12
CA ASP A 96 -1.37 7.82 10.55
C ASP A 96 -0.21 7.28 9.69
N PHE A 97 -0.43 6.18 8.96
CA PHE A 97 0.56 5.57 8.08
C PHE A 97 0.21 5.73 6.59
N SER A 98 -0.59 6.75 6.25
CA SER A 98 -1.04 7.01 4.88
C SER A 98 0.13 7.22 3.91
N GLU A 99 1.24 7.79 4.36
CA GLU A 99 2.43 8.04 3.53
C GLU A 99 3.11 6.73 3.10
N ASP A 100 3.24 5.75 3.99
CA ASP A 100 3.76 4.41 3.62
C ASP A 100 2.81 3.68 2.66
N THR A 101 1.50 3.82 2.88
CA THR A 101 0.48 3.30 1.97
C THR A 101 0.60 3.94 0.58
N TYR A 102 0.75 5.25 0.51
CA TYR A 102 0.92 5.95 -0.76
C TYR A 102 2.15 5.46 -1.54
N ARG A 103 3.32 5.38 -0.88
CA ARG A 103 4.56 4.88 -1.50
C ARG A 103 4.39 3.46 -2.02
N THR A 104 3.71 2.63 -1.26
CA THR A 104 3.43 1.24 -1.63
C THR A 104 2.49 1.15 -2.83
N LEU A 105 1.46 2.00 -2.90
CA LEU A 105 0.59 2.11 -4.06
C LEU A 105 1.33 2.56 -5.33
N MET A 106 2.44 3.29 -5.20
CA MET A 106 3.31 3.63 -6.34
C MET A 106 3.93 2.40 -7.01
N ALA A 107 4.06 1.28 -6.30
CA ALA A 107 4.61 0.04 -6.81
C ALA A 107 3.54 -0.95 -7.32
N ALA A 108 2.25 -0.64 -7.16
CA ALA A 108 1.14 -1.48 -7.59
C ALA A 108 0.69 -1.19 -9.03
N ASP A 109 0.15 -2.19 -9.70
CA ASP A 109 -0.50 -2.10 -11.02
C ASP A 109 -2.03 -2.13 -10.92
N SER A 110 -2.58 -2.59 -9.79
CA SER A 110 -4.00 -2.58 -9.48
C SER A 110 -4.21 -2.51 -7.97
N ALA A 111 -5.43 -2.25 -7.53
CA ALA A 111 -5.80 -2.23 -6.12
C ALA A 111 -7.04 -3.07 -5.86
N VAL A 112 -7.03 -3.79 -4.73
CA VAL A 112 -8.21 -4.43 -4.14
C VAL A 112 -8.70 -3.55 -3.00
N MET A 113 -9.86 -2.95 -3.17
CA MET A 113 -10.53 -2.15 -2.16
C MET A 113 -11.46 -3.02 -1.33
N VAL A 114 -11.17 -3.17 -0.04
CA VAL A 114 -11.98 -4.00 0.87
C VAL A 114 -12.93 -3.11 1.67
N ILE A 115 -14.23 -3.38 1.57
CA ILE A 115 -15.30 -2.66 2.26
C ILE A 115 -15.98 -3.60 3.25
N ASP A 116 -16.30 -3.12 4.44
CA ASP A 116 -17.11 -3.85 5.41
C ASP A 116 -18.59 -3.75 5.02
N GLY A 117 -19.22 -4.87 4.69
CA GLY A 117 -20.62 -4.92 4.25
C GLY A 117 -21.64 -4.39 5.27
N SER A 118 -21.27 -4.30 6.55
CA SER A 118 -22.13 -3.71 7.58
C SER A 118 -21.98 -2.21 7.72
N LYS A 119 -20.83 -1.64 7.30
CA LYS A 119 -20.48 -0.23 7.50
C LYS A 119 -20.54 0.60 6.22
N GLY A 120 -20.25 -0.02 5.06
CA GLY A 120 -20.14 0.67 3.77
C GLY A 120 -18.80 1.42 3.62
N VAL A 121 -18.81 2.53 2.89
CA VAL A 121 -17.63 3.33 2.56
C VAL A 121 -17.21 4.18 3.75
N GLU A 122 -16.02 3.91 4.30
CA GLU A 122 -15.48 4.61 5.47
C GLU A 122 -14.38 5.62 5.06
N ALA A 123 -14.10 6.59 5.93
CA ALA A 123 -13.24 7.76 5.63
C ALA A 123 -11.84 7.40 5.11
N GLN A 124 -11.20 6.36 5.64
CA GLN A 124 -9.87 5.95 5.17
C GLN A 124 -9.92 5.34 3.76
N THR A 125 -10.98 4.59 3.46
CA THR A 125 -11.21 4.05 2.12
C THR A 125 -11.29 5.17 1.08
N ILE A 126 -12.01 6.28 1.39
CA ILE A 126 -12.12 7.45 0.50
C ILE A 126 -10.74 8.06 0.22
N LYS A 127 -9.91 8.23 1.26
CA LYS A 127 -8.56 8.79 1.10
C LYS A 127 -7.69 7.92 0.19
N LEU A 128 -7.67 6.60 0.42
CA LEU A 128 -6.86 5.66 -0.34
C LEU A 128 -7.37 5.49 -1.78
N PHE A 129 -8.69 5.50 -1.97
CA PHE A 129 -9.32 5.51 -3.28
C PHE A 129 -8.83 6.70 -4.13
N LYS A 130 -8.84 7.92 -3.56
CA LYS A 130 -8.33 9.12 -4.27
C LYS A 130 -6.88 8.97 -4.72
N VAL A 131 -6.05 8.31 -3.94
CA VAL A 131 -4.66 8.01 -4.31
C VAL A 131 -4.61 7.07 -5.52
N CYS A 132 -5.42 6.02 -5.55
CA CYS A 132 -5.50 5.10 -6.69
C CYS A 132 -5.98 5.82 -7.97
N VAL A 133 -6.98 6.69 -7.85
CA VAL A 133 -7.48 7.50 -8.99
C VAL A 133 -6.40 8.43 -9.53
N MET A 134 -5.69 9.17 -8.67
CA MET A 134 -4.58 10.03 -9.09
C MET A 134 -3.48 9.27 -9.84
N ARG A 135 -3.32 7.99 -9.54
CA ARG A 135 -2.33 7.10 -10.14
C ARG A 135 -2.87 6.34 -11.36
N HIS A 136 -4.15 6.48 -11.69
CA HIS A 136 -4.82 5.69 -12.72
C HIS A 136 -4.66 4.18 -12.52
N ILE A 137 -4.74 3.73 -11.26
CA ILE A 137 -4.64 2.32 -10.89
C ILE A 137 -6.05 1.73 -10.94
N PRO A 138 -6.29 0.64 -11.71
CA PRO A 138 -7.56 -0.08 -11.70
C PRO A 138 -7.94 -0.56 -10.31
N ILE A 139 -9.21 -0.38 -9.93
CA ILE A 139 -9.72 -0.70 -8.59
C ILE A 139 -10.76 -1.81 -8.70
N PHE A 140 -10.56 -2.88 -7.93
CA PHE A 140 -11.48 -3.99 -7.76
C PHE A 140 -12.02 -3.95 -6.34
N THR A 141 -13.32 -4.00 -6.17
CA THR A 141 -13.98 -3.88 -4.86
C THR A 141 -14.38 -5.24 -4.32
N PHE A 142 -13.98 -5.55 -3.09
CA PHE A 142 -14.43 -6.73 -2.35
C PHE A 142 -15.23 -6.29 -1.12
N ILE A 143 -16.55 -6.50 -1.16
CA ILE A 143 -17.46 -6.24 -0.05
C ILE A 143 -17.45 -7.46 0.87
N ASN A 144 -16.82 -7.30 2.01
CA ASN A 144 -16.45 -8.35 2.95
C ASN A 144 -17.45 -8.47 4.11
N LYS A 145 -17.37 -9.58 4.82
CA LYS A 145 -18.09 -9.87 6.07
C LYS A 145 -19.58 -10.21 5.89
N PHE A 146 -19.97 -10.76 4.79
CA PHE A 146 -21.34 -11.28 4.58
C PHE A 146 -21.67 -12.49 5.47
N ASP A 147 -20.71 -13.03 6.23
CA ASP A 147 -20.93 -13.97 7.35
C ASP A 147 -21.63 -13.32 8.56
N ARG A 148 -21.85 -12.02 8.52
CA ARG A 148 -22.55 -11.21 9.54
C ARG A 148 -23.69 -10.46 8.91
N GLU A 149 -24.54 -9.84 9.74
CA GLU A 149 -25.56 -8.92 9.27
C GLU A 149 -24.89 -7.80 8.45
N ALA A 150 -25.26 -7.68 7.20
CA ALA A 150 -24.77 -6.73 6.23
C ALA A 150 -25.91 -5.82 5.78
N ARG A 151 -25.56 -4.67 5.23
CA ARG A 151 -26.51 -3.78 4.56
C ARG A 151 -26.96 -4.39 3.23
N ASP A 152 -28.04 -3.85 2.68
CA ASP A 152 -28.53 -4.26 1.38
C ASP A 152 -27.43 -4.10 0.30
N PRO A 153 -27.20 -5.12 -0.56
CA PRO A 153 -26.17 -5.06 -1.60
C PRO A 153 -26.37 -3.89 -2.58
N TYR A 154 -27.60 -3.55 -2.95
CA TYR A 154 -27.87 -2.40 -3.84
C TYR A 154 -27.52 -1.08 -3.17
N GLU A 155 -27.88 -0.89 -1.90
CA GLU A 155 -27.50 0.32 -1.15
C GLU A 155 -25.99 0.47 -1.04
N LEU A 156 -25.24 -0.63 -0.91
CA LEU A 156 -23.77 -0.60 -0.86
C LEU A 156 -23.17 -0.20 -2.21
N LEU A 157 -23.73 -0.66 -3.33
CA LEU A 157 -23.30 -0.24 -4.67
C LEU A 157 -23.58 1.23 -4.90
N ASP A 158 -24.78 1.70 -4.58
CA ASP A 158 -25.16 3.12 -4.70
C ASP A 158 -24.25 4.02 -3.87
N GLU A 159 -23.94 3.63 -2.63
CA GLU A 159 -23.02 4.38 -1.78
C GLU A 159 -21.59 4.45 -2.36
N ILE A 160 -21.08 3.37 -2.94
CA ILE A 160 -19.78 3.36 -3.61
C ILE A 160 -19.78 4.35 -4.77
N GLU A 161 -20.84 4.36 -5.59
CA GLU A 161 -20.96 5.26 -6.73
C GLU A 161 -21.12 6.72 -6.31
N GLU A 162 -21.95 7.01 -5.32
CA GLU A 162 -22.18 8.37 -4.83
C GLU A 162 -20.97 8.96 -4.09
N VAL A 163 -20.36 8.17 -3.20
CA VAL A 163 -19.28 8.67 -2.34
C VAL A 163 -17.93 8.71 -3.04
N LEU A 164 -17.64 7.70 -3.87
CA LEU A 164 -16.35 7.58 -4.54
C LEU A 164 -16.37 8.15 -5.96
N GLY A 165 -17.53 8.24 -6.59
CA GLY A 165 -17.66 8.72 -7.97
C GLY A 165 -17.17 7.73 -9.02
N ILE A 166 -17.15 6.44 -8.71
CA ILE A 166 -16.79 5.36 -9.64
C ILE A 166 -18.00 4.48 -9.88
N ARG A 167 -18.24 4.09 -11.13
CA ARG A 167 -19.32 3.14 -11.46
C ARG A 167 -18.98 1.74 -10.96
N THR A 168 -20.01 0.95 -10.66
CA THR A 168 -19.87 -0.41 -10.15
C THR A 168 -20.40 -1.43 -11.13
N CYS A 169 -19.73 -2.60 -11.22
CA CYS A 169 -20.18 -3.76 -11.96
C CYS A 169 -20.10 -4.99 -11.04
N PRO A 170 -21.22 -5.47 -10.47
CA PRO A 170 -21.22 -6.70 -9.68
C PRO A 170 -20.83 -7.91 -10.55
N VAL A 171 -19.77 -8.60 -10.15
CA VAL A 171 -19.30 -9.84 -10.79
C VAL A 171 -19.98 -11.06 -10.18
N ASN A 172 -20.15 -11.04 -8.87
CA ASN A 172 -20.98 -12.02 -8.16
C ASN A 172 -22.05 -11.31 -7.32
N TRP A 173 -23.03 -12.08 -6.87
CA TRP A 173 -24.13 -11.59 -6.04
C TRP A 173 -24.34 -12.45 -4.80
N PRO A 174 -24.49 -11.88 -3.61
CA PRO A 174 -24.63 -12.64 -2.37
C PRO A 174 -26.05 -13.17 -2.22
N ILE A 175 -26.19 -14.39 -1.74
CA ILE A 175 -27.48 -15.03 -1.43
C ILE A 175 -27.66 -15.05 0.09
N GLY A 176 -28.42 -14.07 0.60
CA GLY A 176 -28.57 -13.82 2.03
C GLY A 176 -27.31 -13.23 2.69
N CYS A 177 -27.39 -13.04 4.01
CA CYS A 177 -26.27 -12.57 4.84
C CYS A 177 -26.34 -13.14 6.25
N GLY A 178 -25.28 -12.97 7.04
CA GLY A 178 -25.21 -13.44 8.41
C GLY A 178 -25.36 -14.96 8.51
N LYS A 179 -26.20 -15.40 9.42
CA LYS A 179 -26.50 -16.84 9.59
C LYS A 179 -27.25 -17.44 8.40
N ASN A 180 -27.85 -16.59 7.59
CA ASN A 180 -28.62 -16.96 6.41
C ASN A 180 -27.81 -16.83 5.12
N PHE A 181 -26.51 -16.57 5.18
CA PHE A 181 -25.65 -16.54 4.01
C PHE A 181 -25.54 -17.95 3.41
N LYS A 182 -26.11 -18.13 2.21
CA LYS A 182 -26.25 -19.43 1.52
C LYS A 182 -25.12 -19.64 0.51
N GLY A 183 -24.62 -18.58 -0.11
CA GLY A 183 -23.62 -18.66 -1.17
C GLY A 183 -23.52 -17.39 -1.98
N VAL A 184 -22.89 -17.50 -3.12
CA VAL A 184 -22.79 -16.41 -4.11
C VAL A 184 -23.23 -16.91 -5.48
N TYR A 185 -23.88 -16.05 -6.23
CA TYR A 185 -24.19 -16.25 -7.65
C TYR A 185 -23.12 -15.57 -8.49
N ASP A 186 -22.47 -16.30 -9.38
CA ASP A 186 -21.50 -15.79 -10.35
C ASP A 186 -22.22 -15.42 -11.64
N ARG A 187 -22.19 -14.13 -12.01
CA ARG A 187 -22.89 -13.59 -13.19
C ARG A 187 -22.30 -14.04 -14.52
N PHE A 188 -21.00 -14.39 -14.57
CA PHE A 188 -20.36 -14.85 -15.79
C PHE A 188 -20.60 -16.31 -16.09
N THR A 189 -20.49 -17.15 -15.07
CA THR A 189 -20.72 -18.59 -15.22
C THR A 189 -22.20 -18.96 -15.08
N LYS A 190 -23.03 -18.03 -14.56
CA LYS A 190 -24.44 -18.21 -14.21
C LYS A 190 -24.67 -19.33 -13.20
N LYS A 191 -23.71 -19.58 -12.34
CA LYS A 191 -23.74 -20.63 -11.33
C LYS A 191 -23.86 -20.05 -9.93
N VAL A 192 -24.53 -20.78 -9.08
CA VAL A 192 -24.59 -20.58 -7.63
C VAL A 192 -23.55 -21.47 -6.98
N THR A 193 -22.64 -20.86 -6.24
CA THR A 193 -21.68 -21.56 -5.41
C THR A 193 -22.13 -21.50 -3.96
N THR A 194 -22.44 -22.65 -3.38
CA THR A 194 -22.78 -22.78 -1.96
C THR A 194 -21.58 -23.22 -1.15
N PHE A 195 -21.55 -22.83 0.11
CA PHE A 195 -20.41 -23.05 0.99
C PHE A 195 -20.85 -23.81 2.25
N THR A 196 -20.08 -24.81 2.64
CA THR A 196 -20.20 -25.45 3.95
C THR A 196 -19.14 -24.83 4.87
N ALA A 197 -19.57 -24.34 6.03
CA ALA A 197 -18.69 -23.65 6.95
C ALA A 197 -17.45 -24.50 7.31
N ALA A 198 -16.27 -24.03 6.95
CA ALA A 198 -15.01 -24.66 7.33
C ALA A 198 -14.73 -24.47 8.82
N GLN A 199 -14.36 -25.52 9.53
CA GLN A 199 -13.88 -25.41 10.90
C GLN A 199 -12.44 -24.89 10.91
N GLY A 200 -12.24 -23.70 11.49
CA GLY A 200 -10.94 -23.25 12.01
C GLY A 200 -9.82 -23.07 10.99
N GLY A 201 -9.97 -22.18 9.99
CA GLY A 201 -8.83 -21.71 9.18
C GLY A 201 -8.34 -22.64 8.08
N ALA A 202 -9.09 -23.69 7.74
CA ALA A 202 -8.76 -24.62 6.67
C ALA A 202 -8.86 -23.97 5.27
N LYS A 203 -8.04 -24.45 4.33
CA LYS A 203 -8.01 -24.00 2.93
C LYS A 203 -9.30 -24.35 2.20
N GLU A 204 -9.80 -25.55 2.41
CA GLU A 204 -10.93 -26.08 1.66
C GLU A 204 -12.24 -25.81 2.40
N VAL A 205 -13.09 -25.02 1.74
CA VAL A 205 -14.50 -24.96 2.01
C VAL A 205 -15.14 -25.91 1.01
N ALA A 206 -15.92 -26.88 1.46
CA ALA A 206 -16.64 -27.74 0.54
C ALA A 206 -17.63 -26.88 -0.25
N THR A 207 -17.32 -26.64 -1.50
CA THR A 207 -18.14 -25.89 -2.45
C THR A 207 -18.95 -26.84 -3.31
N GLN A 208 -20.18 -26.45 -3.58
CA GLN A 208 -21.02 -27.13 -4.57
C GLN A 208 -21.51 -26.07 -5.55
N GLU A 209 -21.38 -26.35 -6.83
CA GLU A 209 -21.85 -25.48 -7.91
C GLU A 209 -23.12 -26.00 -8.53
N PHE A 210 -24.07 -25.12 -8.74
CA PHE A 210 -25.36 -25.39 -9.36
C PHE A 210 -25.66 -24.34 -10.41
N ASP A 211 -26.38 -24.73 -11.43
CA ASP A 211 -26.95 -23.76 -12.37
C ASP A 211 -28.08 -23.00 -11.67
N ALA A 212 -28.07 -21.67 -11.74
CA ALA A 212 -28.99 -20.81 -11.00
C ALA A 212 -30.47 -21.03 -11.31
N GLU A 213 -30.78 -21.49 -12.52
CA GLU A 213 -32.16 -21.69 -12.99
C GLU A 213 -32.72 -23.09 -12.64
N THR A 214 -31.91 -23.95 -12.01
CA THR A 214 -32.34 -25.33 -11.74
C THR A 214 -33.05 -25.46 -10.39
N ASN A 215 -33.99 -26.43 -10.32
CA ASN A 215 -34.68 -26.79 -9.07
C ASN A 215 -33.72 -27.36 -8.00
N ASP A 216 -32.51 -27.78 -8.39
CA ASP A 216 -31.50 -28.27 -7.46
C ASP A 216 -31.02 -27.17 -6.53
N VAL A 217 -30.87 -25.93 -7.03
CA VAL A 217 -30.53 -24.74 -6.24
C VAL A 217 -31.61 -24.48 -5.19
N GLU A 218 -32.90 -24.53 -5.58
CA GLU A 218 -34.02 -24.30 -4.66
C GLU A 218 -34.02 -25.29 -3.49
N SER A 219 -33.68 -26.54 -3.76
CA SER A 219 -33.64 -27.59 -2.71
C SER A 219 -32.56 -27.29 -1.63
N ILE A 220 -31.51 -26.54 -1.99
CA ILE A 220 -30.35 -26.27 -1.14
C ILE A 220 -30.47 -24.92 -0.43
N ILE A 221 -30.77 -23.85 -1.17
CA ILE A 221 -30.86 -22.51 -0.60
C ILE A 221 -32.24 -22.18 -0.04
N GLY A 222 -33.29 -22.90 -0.47
CA GLY A 222 -34.70 -22.74 -0.11
C GLY A 222 -35.46 -21.84 -1.09
N PHE A 223 -36.77 -22.11 -1.23
CA PHE A 223 -37.64 -21.43 -2.19
C PHE A 223 -37.58 -19.90 -2.13
N GLN A 224 -37.62 -19.32 -0.94
CA GLN A 224 -37.64 -17.87 -0.77
C GLN A 224 -36.34 -17.21 -1.30
N TYR A 225 -35.18 -17.78 -0.99
CA TYR A 225 -33.89 -17.26 -1.46
C TYR A 225 -33.70 -17.50 -2.96
N HIS A 226 -34.23 -18.59 -3.50
CA HIS A 226 -34.16 -18.85 -4.93
C HIS A 226 -35.01 -17.85 -5.72
N GLN A 227 -36.24 -17.58 -5.28
CA GLN A 227 -37.08 -16.58 -5.94
C GLN A 227 -36.44 -15.18 -5.89
N GLN A 228 -35.95 -14.76 -4.73
CA GLN A 228 -35.24 -13.49 -4.60
C GLN A 228 -34.01 -13.43 -5.51
N LEU A 229 -33.24 -14.50 -5.61
CA LEU A 229 -32.11 -14.57 -6.51
C LEU A 229 -32.49 -14.36 -7.98
N LEU A 230 -33.58 -14.98 -8.43
CA LEU A 230 -34.08 -14.82 -9.80
C LEU A 230 -34.54 -13.39 -10.08
N ASP A 231 -35.23 -12.75 -9.11
CA ASP A 231 -35.62 -11.33 -9.20
C ASP A 231 -34.39 -10.43 -9.21
N ASP A 232 -33.38 -10.71 -8.37
CA ASP A 232 -32.10 -9.98 -8.35
C ASP A 232 -31.31 -10.11 -9.67
N ILE A 233 -31.30 -11.32 -10.28
CA ILE A 233 -30.65 -11.56 -11.58
C ILE A 233 -31.32 -10.69 -12.67
N GLU A 234 -32.67 -10.69 -12.74
CA GLU A 234 -33.40 -9.87 -13.71
C GLU A 234 -33.09 -8.38 -13.52
N LEU A 235 -33.06 -7.89 -12.28
CA LEU A 235 -32.75 -6.51 -11.96
C LEU A 235 -31.30 -6.15 -12.33
N LEU A 236 -30.33 -6.99 -11.98
CA LEU A 236 -28.92 -6.79 -12.30
C LEU A 236 -28.66 -6.78 -13.81
N ASP A 237 -29.30 -7.67 -14.57
CA ASP A 237 -29.13 -7.73 -16.02
C ASP A 237 -29.80 -6.54 -16.72
N GLY A 238 -30.80 -5.93 -16.10
CA GLY A 238 -31.50 -4.76 -16.65
C GLY A 238 -30.92 -3.40 -16.23
N ALA A 239 -30.28 -3.30 -15.06
CA ALA A 239 -29.93 -2.02 -14.44
C ALA A 239 -28.44 -1.83 -14.14
N SER A 240 -27.66 -2.90 -13.99
CA SER A 240 -26.22 -2.75 -13.69
C SER A 240 -25.39 -2.49 -14.95
N ASP A 241 -24.24 -1.81 -14.76
CA ASP A 241 -23.24 -1.68 -15.83
C ASP A 241 -22.72 -3.06 -16.27
N GLU A 242 -22.49 -3.20 -17.58
CA GLU A 242 -21.77 -4.35 -18.13
C GLU A 242 -20.29 -4.24 -17.83
N LEU A 243 -19.58 -5.38 -17.70
CA LEU A 243 -18.14 -5.39 -17.50
C LEU A 243 -17.42 -4.89 -18.77
N ASP A 244 -16.85 -3.70 -18.67
CA ASP A 244 -16.01 -3.08 -19.69
C ASP A 244 -14.59 -2.93 -19.15
N MET A 245 -13.68 -3.76 -19.65
CA MET A 245 -12.29 -3.75 -19.18
C MET A 245 -11.53 -2.47 -19.52
N ASP A 246 -11.89 -1.76 -20.57
CA ASP A 246 -11.29 -0.46 -20.91
C ASP A 246 -11.69 0.60 -19.87
N ARG A 247 -12.93 0.57 -19.40
CA ARG A 247 -13.40 1.44 -18.31
C ARG A 247 -12.77 1.07 -16.97
N VAL A 248 -12.59 -0.23 -16.70
CA VAL A 248 -11.89 -0.71 -15.49
C VAL A 248 -10.44 -0.22 -15.49
N GLN A 249 -9.73 -0.35 -16.62
CA GLN A 249 -8.34 0.11 -16.74
C GLN A 249 -8.20 1.63 -16.60
N LYS A 250 -9.19 2.39 -17.00
CA LYS A 250 -9.22 3.85 -16.86
C LYS A 250 -9.59 4.31 -15.43
N GLY A 251 -10.09 3.40 -14.58
CA GLY A 251 -10.57 3.71 -13.24
C GLY A 251 -11.98 4.29 -13.21
N ASP A 252 -12.77 4.13 -14.28
CA ASP A 252 -14.15 4.62 -14.39
C ASP A 252 -15.18 3.58 -13.92
N LEU A 253 -14.79 2.30 -13.85
CA LEU A 253 -15.63 1.18 -13.47
C LEU A 253 -14.87 0.26 -12.51
N SER A 254 -15.51 -0.12 -11.41
CA SER A 254 -14.98 -1.10 -10.46
C SER A 254 -15.78 -2.40 -10.53
N PRO A 255 -15.14 -3.53 -10.87
CA PRO A 255 -15.74 -4.84 -10.64
C PRO A 255 -15.94 -5.09 -9.15
N VAL A 256 -17.16 -5.48 -8.74
CA VAL A 256 -17.54 -5.67 -7.34
C VAL A 256 -17.80 -7.13 -7.03
N PHE A 257 -17.25 -7.58 -5.92
CA PHE A 257 -17.39 -8.94 -5.40
C PHE A 257 -17.90 -8.92 -3.97
N PHE A 258 -18.78 -9.83 -3.64
CA PHE A 258 -19.30 -10.03 -2.30
C PHE A 258 -18.79 -11.33 -1.71
N GLY A 259 -18.48 -11.34 -0.41
CA GLY A 259 -18.03 -12.54 0.25
C GLY A 259 -17.66 -12.37 1.72
N SER A 260 -16.96 -13.36 2.24
CA SER A 260 -16.41 -13.33 3.60
C SER A 260 -15.00 -13.93 3.64
N ALA A 261 -14.03 -13.06 3.91
CA ALA A 261 -12.65 -13.51 4.10
C ALA A 261 -12.49 -14.44 5.31
N LEU A 262 -13.31 -14.27 6.36
CA LEU A 262 -13.23 -15.09 7.57
C LEU A 262 -13.61 -16.55 7.29
N THR A 263 -14.69 -16.76 6.54
CA THR A 263 -15.26 -18.06 6.24
C THR A 263 -14.82 -18.65 4.90
N ASN A 264 -13.98 -17.94 4.14
CA ASN A 264 -13.54 -18.23 2.77
C ASN A 264 -14.63 -18.16 1.70
N PHE A 265 -15.80 -17.60 2.00
CA PHE A 265 -16.90 -17.56 1.04
C PHE A 265 -16.62 -16.51 -0.03
N GLY A 266 -16.65 -16.93 -1.31
CA GLY A 266 -16.42 -16.07 -2.46
C GLY A 266 -14.96 -15.59 -2.65
N VAL A 267 -14.01 -16.02 -1.81
CA VAL A 267 -12.62 -15.57 -1.88
C VAL A 267 -11.87 -16.21 -3.06
N GLU A 268 -12.04 -17.51 -3.27
CA GLU A 268 -11.39 -18.23 -4.37
C GLU A 268 -11.93 -17.73 -5.71
N THR A 269 -13.25 -17.66 -5.86
CA THR A 269 -13.90 -17.11 -7.05
C THR A 269 -13.45 -15.67 -7.34
N PHE A 270 -13.33 -14.84 -6.27
CA PHE A 270 -12.77 -13.51 -6.42
C PHE A 270 -11.35 -13.55 -6.99
N LEU A 271 -10.47 -14.35 -6.43
CA LEU A 271 -9.07 -14.42 -6.86
C LEU A 271 -8.94 -14.86 -8.32
N GLU A 272 -9.69 -15.87 -8.74
CA GLU A 272 -9.70 -16.37 -10.11
C GLU A 272 -10.17 -15.31 -11.13
N HIS A 273 -11.29 -14.64 -10.85
CA HIS A 273 -11.79 -13.57 -11.73
C HIS A 273 -10.84 -12.36 -11.72
N PHE A 274 -10.38 -11.95 -10.55
CA PHE A 274 -9.47 -10.83 -10.39
C PHE A 274 -8.19 -11.01 -11.22
N LEU A 275 -7.54 -12.18 -11.15
CA LEU A 275 -6.32 -12.46 -11.89
C LEU A 275 -6.52 -12.44 -13.41
N LYS A 276 -7.68 -12.87 -13.90
CA LYS A 276 -8.04 -12.82 -15.33
C LYS A 276 -8.35 -11.39 -15.80
N MET A 277 -8.92 -10.56 -14.93
CA MET A 277 -9.30 -9.18 -15.23
C MET A 277 -8.15 -8.19 -15.06
N THR A 278 -7.16 -8.48 -14.21
CA THR A 278 -6.01 -7.60 -14.02
C THR A 278 -5.04 -7.65 -15.18
N THR A 279 -4.40 -6.52 -15.44
CA THR A 279 -3.41 -6.37 -16.50
C THR A 279 -2.02 -6.87 -16.06
N PRO A 280 -1.15 -7.22 -17.01
CA PRO A 280 0.29 -7.26 -16.78
C PRO A 280 0.82 -5.94 -16.21
N PRO A 281 2.10 -5.88 -15.79
CA PRO A 281 2.70 -4.66 -15.27
C PRO A 281 2.45 -3.44 -16.16
N LEU A 282 2.13 -2.31 -15.54
CA LEU A 282 1.82 -1.07 -16.24
C LEU A 282 3.09 -0.28 -16.60
N PRO A 283 3.07 0.49 -17.71
CA PRO A 283 4.13 1.43 -18.05
C PRO A 283 4.30 2.51 -16.97
N ARG A 284 5.56 2.99 -16.79
CA ARG A 284 5.86 4.02 -15.80
C ARG A 284 6.44 5.27 -16.43
N LYS A 285 5.94 6.42 -15.99
CA LYS A 285 6.43 7.74 -16.43
C LYS A 285 7.83 8.02 -15.87
N THR A 286 8.63 8.70 -16.69
CA THR A 286 9.91 9.29 -16.34
C THR A 286 9.84 10.80 -16.58
N LEU A 287 10.86 11.53 -16.15
CA LEU A 287 10.93 12.98 -16.39
C LEU A 287 10.92 13.35 -17.89
N THR A 288 11.29 12.41 -18.78
CA THR A 288 11.45 12.66 -20.21
C THR A 288 10.59 11.77 -21.11
N GLY A 289 9.82 10.83 -20.57
CA GLY A 289 9.00 9.91 -21.35
C GLY A 289 8.33 8.82 -20.52
N VAL A 290 8.18 7.63 -21.09
CA VAL A 290 7.54 6.47 -20.45
C VAL A 290 8.37 5.23 -20.69
N VAL A 291 8.54 4.41 -19.68
CA VAL A 291 9.20 3.09 -19.78
C VAL A 291 8.14 2.00 -19.88
N ASP A 292 8.21 1.21 -20.94
CA ASP A 292 7.36 0.05 -21.18
C ASP A 292 7.92 -1.17 -20.40
N PRO A 293 7.09 -1.94 -19.67
CA PRO A 293 7.53 -3.13 -18.95
C PRO A 293 8.21 -4.21 -19.83
N PHE A 294 7.83 -4.26 -21.11
CA PHE A 294 8.39 -5.23 -22.06
C PHE A 294 9.72 -4.79 -22.69
N ASN A 295 10.26 -3.63 -22.31
CA ASN A 295 11.61 -3.25 -22.69
C ASN A 295 12.62 -4.27 -22.15
N LYS A 296 13.66 -4.56 -22.96
CA LYS A 296 14.68 -5.58 -22.62
C LYS A 296 15.59 -5.17 -21.47
N ASP A 297 15.87 -3.86 -21.39
CA ASP A 297 16.79 -3.32 -20.41
C ASP A 297 16.14 -3.24 -19.04
N PHE A 298 16.86 -3.72 -18.04
CA PHE A 298 16.42 -3.65 -16.66
C PHE A 298 16.28 -2.20 -16.20
N SER A 299 15.15 -1.91 -15.59
CA SER A 299 14.97 -0.72 -14.78
C SER A 299 14.10 -0.99 -13.56
N ALA A 300 14.37 -0.27 -12.49
CA ALA A 300 13.64 -0.38 -11.23
C ALA A 300 13.65 0.95 -10.48
N PHE A 301 12.74 1.11 -9.53
CA PHE A 301 12.77 2.23 -8.58
C PHE A 301 12.61 1.74 -7.15
N VAL A 302 13.22 2.49 -6.22
CA VAL A 302 13.11 2.23 -4.78
C VAL A 302 11.83 2.88 -4.25
N PHE A 303 10.90 2.08 -3.73
CA PHE A 303 9.67 2.63 -3.14
C PHE A 303 9.63 2.55 -1.63
N LYS A 304 10.48 1.72 -1.03
CA LYS A 304 10.54 1.51 0.41
C LYS A 304 11.95 1.16 0.87
N ILE A 305 12.33 1.66 2.03
CA ILE A 305 13.56 1.27 2.72
C ILE A 305 13.17 0.80 4.11
N GLN A 306 13.79 -0.27 4.57
CA GLN A 306 13.53 -0.84 5.88
C GLN A 306 14.81 -1.32 6.53
N ALA A 307 15.01 -0.92 7.80
CA ALA A 307 16.17 -1.31 8.57
C ALA A 307 15.78 -2.17 9.77
N ASN A 308 16.77 -2.89 10.32
CA ASN A 308 16.66 -3.64 11.57
C ASN A 308 15.53 -4.69 11.58
N MET A 309 15.18 -5.26 10.41
CA MET A 309 14.21 -6.36 10.35
C MET A 309 14.62 -7.57 11.18
N ASN A 310 15.93 -7.79 11.30
CA ASN A 310 16.50 -8.79 12.19
C ASN A 310 17.31 -8.10 13.29
N LYS A 311 16.90 -8.24 14.55
CA LYS A 311 17.60 -7.67 15.73
C LYS A 311 19.06 -8.13 15.85
N ALA A 312 19.39 -9.34 15.34
CA ALA A 312 20.74 -9.90 15.37
C ALA A 312 21.67 -9.33 14.29
N HIS A 313 21.12 -8.90 13.20
CA HIS A 313 21.87 -8.39 12.03
C HIS A 313 21.31 -7.02 11.68
N ARG A 314 21.94 -5.94 12.08
CA ARG A 314 21.55 -4.56 11.75
C ARG A 314 21.56 -4.33 10.24
N ASP A 315 20.67 -5.04 9.52
CA ASP A 315 20.52 -5.01 8.09
C ASP A 315 19.60 -3.85 7.66
N ARG A 316 19.88 -3.33 6.48
CA ARG A 316 19.04 -2.36 5.79
C ARG A 316 18.75 -2.91 4.40
N ILE A 317 17.47 -2.90 4.02
CA ILE A 317 16.99 -3.42 2.75
C ILE A 317 16.28 -2.30 2.01
N ALA A 318 16.61 -2.11 0.74
CA ALA A 318 15.88 -1.28 -0.18
C ALA A 318 14.94 -2.17 -1.01
N PHE A 319 13.64 -1.90 -0.96
CA PHE A 319 12.63 -2.57 -1.76
C PHE A 319 12.46 -1.85 -3.08
N MET A 320 12.63 -2.61 -4.16
CA MET A 320 12.58 -2.11 -5.52
C MET A 320 11.45 -2.76 -6.28
N ARG A 321 10.70 -1.95 -7.02
CA ARG A 321 9.78 -2.40 -8.06
C ARG A 321 10.53 -2.46 -9.37
N ILE A 322 10.60 -3.64 -10.00
CA ILE A 322 11.14 -3.79 -11.35
C ILE A 322 10.10 -3.27 -12.34
N VAL A 323 10.48 -2.28 -13.13
CA VAL A 323 9.61 -1.63 -14.11
C VAL A 323 9.76 -2.26 -15.49
N SER A 324 10.98 -2.60 -15.91
CA SER A 324 11.25 -3.22 -17.21
C SER A 324 12.34 -4.27 -17.17
N GLY A 325 12.29 -5.18 -18.11
CA GLY A 325 13.32 -6.18 -18.37
C GLY A 325 13.42 -7.26 -17.30
N LYS A 326 14.65 -7.81 -17.20
CA LYS A 326 15.00 -8.91 -16.31
C LYS A 326 16.09 -8.49 -15.33
N PHE A 327 15.89 -8.79 -14.07
CA PHE A 327 16.90 -8.72 -13.02
C PHE A 327 17.66 -10.05 -12.95
N GLU A 328 18.99 -9.98 -12.78
CA GLU A 328 19.85 -11.12 -12.47
C GLU A 328 20.71 -10.79 -11.24
N ALA A 329 20.85 -11.75 -10.34
CA ALA A 329 21.63 -11.58 -9.12
C ALA A 329 23.08 -11.17 -9.43
N GLY A 330 23.53 -10.08 -8.80
CA GLY A 330 24.88 -9.57 -8.99
C GLY A 330 25.09 -8.72 -10.24
N MET A 331 24.02 -8.37 -10.98
CA MET A 331 24.12 -7.45 -12.11
C MET A 331 24.61 -6.06 -11.68
N GLU A 332 25.30 -5.38 -12.60
CA GLU A 332 25.73 -3.98 -12.42
C GLU A 332 24.71 -3.04 -13.06
N VAL A 333 24.31 -2.03 -12.33
CA VAL A 333 23.31 -1.04 -12.74
C VAL A 333 23.78 0.38 -12.45
N ASN A 334 23.24 1.34 -13.17
CA ASN A 334 23.40 2.75 -12.87
C ASN A 334 22.43 3.14 -11.74
N HIS A 335 22.94 3.67 -10.64
CA HIS A 335 22.17 4.42 -9.65
C HIS A 335 22.12 5.87 -10.13
N VAL A 336 20.97 6.27 -10.68
CA VAL A 336 20.87 7.53 -11.45
C VAL A 336 21.11 8.74 -10.57
N GLN A 337 20.38 8.87 -9.45
CA GLN A 337 20.53 9.98 -8.50
C GLN A 337 21.89 9.98 -7.81
N GLY A 338 22.45 8.82 -7.54
CA GLY A 338 23.81 8.68 -6.96
C GLY A 338 24.95 8.90 -7.97
N GLY A 339 24.65 8.99 -9.27
CA GLY A 339 25.64 9.27 -10.32
C GLY A 339 26.70 8.17 -10.52
N LYS A 340 26.49 6.97 -10.02
CA LYS A 340 27.49 5.89 -10.01
C LYS A 340 26.90 4.53 -10.43
N LYS A 341 27.78 3.66 -10.88
CA LYS A 341 27.44 2.25 -11.08
C LYS A 341 27.56 1.49 -9.76
N ILE A 342 26.61 0.62 -9.52
CA ILE A 342 26.54 -0.23 -8.33
C ILE A 342 26.22 -1.65 -8.72
N ARG A 343 26.64 -2.59 -7.88
CA ARG A 343 26.31 -4.01 -8.03
C ARG A 343 25.20 -4.38 -7.06
N LEU A 344 24.09 -4.92 -7.58
CA LEU A 344 22.98 -5.37 -6.77
C LEU A 344 23.31 -6.74 -6.15
N THR A 345 23.60 -6.73 -4.84
CA THR A 345 24.03 -7.92 -4.11
C THR A 345 22.92 -8.40 -3.16
N GLN A 346 22.94 -9.70 -2.87
CA GLN A 346 22.02 -10.35 -1.94
C GLN A 346 20.54 -10.00 -2.19
N PRO A 347 20.05 -10.17 -3.42
CA PRO A 347 18.64 -9.92 -3.70
C PRO A 347 17.80 -10.94 -2.93
N GLN A 348 16.81 -10.43 -2.25
CA GLN A 348 15.91 -11.21 -1.41
C GLN A 348 14.47 -11.01 -1.87
N GLN A 349 13.75 -12.10 -1.91
CA GLN A 349 12.30 -12.12 -2.04
C GLN A 349 11.73 -12.31 -0.64
N LEU A 350 10.75 -11.51 -0.30
CA LEU A 350 10.08 -11.64 0.99
C LEU A 350 8.86 -12.56 0.83
N MET A 351 8.99 -13.77 1.35
CA MET A 351 7.87 -14.66 1.57
C MET A 351 7.48 -14.55 3.05
N ALA A 352 6.66 -13.56 3.36
CA ALA A 352 6.21 -13.29 4.72
C ALA A 352 7.37 -13.10 5.72
N GLN A 353 7.72 -14.09 6.52
CA GLN A 353 8.83 -14.04 7.48
C GLN A 353 10.13 -14.64 6.92
N ASP A 354 10.06 -15.38 5.82
CA ASP A 354 11.20 -16.08 5.24
C ASP A 354 11.82 -15.25 4.12
N ARG A 355 13.15 -15.12 4.16
CA ARG A 355 13.95 -14.49 3.12
C ARG A 355 14.48 -15.55 2.19
N LYS A 356 14.08 -15.52 0.92
CA LYS A 356 14.60 -16.40 -0.10
C LYS A 356 15.50 -15.60 -1.05
N ILE A 357 16.69 -16.10 -1.31
CA ILE A 357 17.57 -15.50 -2.33
C ILE A 357 16.92 -15.66 -3.69
N VAL A 358 16.88 -14.59 -4.47
CA VAL A 358 16.31 -14.54 -5.81
C VAL A 358 17.45 -14.45 -6.81
N GLU A 359 17.54 -15.41 -7.70
CA GLU A 359 18.52 -15.38 -8.78
C GLU A 359 18.05 -14.53 -9.96
N GLU A 360 16.75 -14.57 -10.25
CA GLU A 360 16.12 -13.88 -11.37
C GLU A 360 14.77 -13.29 -10.95
N ALA A 361 14.46 -12.10 -11.47
CA ALA A 361 13.16 -11.46 -11.35
C ALA A 361 12.86 -10.63 -12.61
N TYR A 362 11.61 -10.28 -12.82
CA TYR A 362 11.13 -9.65 -14.06
C TYR A 362 10.30 -8.41 -13.78
N ALA A 363 10.06 -7.61 -14.82
CA ALA A 363 9.15 -6.47 -14.72
C ALA A 363 7.83 -6.91 -14.05
N GLY A 364 7.40 -6.15 -13.07
CA GLY A 364 6.29 -6.50 -12.20
C GLY A 364 6.72 -7.00 -10.82
N ASP A 365 7.86 -7.63 -10.67
CA ASP A 365 8.30 -8.17 -9.39
C ASP A 365 8.80 -7.08 -8.43
N ILE A 366 8.76 -7.45 -7.16
CA ILE A 366 9.35 -6.67 -6.07
C ILE A 366 10.51 -7.47 -5.49
N ILE A 367 11.66 -6.84 -5.41
CA ILE A 367 12.86 -7.41 -4.80
C ILE A 367 13.37 -6.51 -3.68
N GLY A 368 13.90 -7.11 -2.63
CA GLY A 368 14.67 -6.41 -1.61
C GLY A 368 16.17 -6.62 -1.88
N VAL A 369 16.95 -5.55 -1.88
CA VAL A 369 18.41 -5.64 -1.99
C VAL A 369 19.05 -5.07 -0.74
N PHE A 370 20.21 -5.61 -0.37
CA PHE A 370 20.99 -5.04 0.73
C PHE A 370 21.36 -3.60 0.42
N ASP A 371 21.09 -2.71 1.37
CA ASP A 371 21.41 -1.30 1.26
C ASP A 371 22.52 -0.88 2.25
N PRO A 372 23.72 -0.59 1.77
CA PRO A 372 24.79 -0.06 2.63
C PRO A 372 24.56 1.40 3.08
N GLY A 373 23.37 1.95 2.87
CA GLY A 373 23.01 3.34 3.21
C GLY A 373 23.18 4.31 2.03
N ILE A 374 23.08 3.81 0.80
CA ILE A 374 23.25 4.61 -0.41
C ILE A 374 21.93 4.92 -1.13
N PHE A 375 20.87 4.17 -0.85
CA PHE A 375 19.58 4.37 -1.50
C PHE A 375 18.68 5.33 -0.74
N SER A 376 17.89 6.05 -1.51
CA SER A 376 16.76 6.87 -1.04
C SER A 376 15.46 6.39 -1.70
N ILE A 377 14.33 6.66 -1.06
CA ILE A 377 13.01 6.40 -1.65
C ILE A 377 12.86 7.29 -2.89
N GLY A 378 12.43 6.71 -4.01
CA GLY A 378 12.34 7.37 -5.31
C GLY A 378 13.54 7.14 -6.23
N ASP A 379 14.65 6.58 -5.73
CA ASP A 379 15.84 6.34 -6.56
C ASP A 379 15.55 5.43 -7.75
N THR A 380 16.12 5.78 -8.89
CA THR A 380 16.03 5.05 -10.15
C THR A 380 17.29 4.23 -10.40
N LEU A 381 17.09 2.99 -10.81
CA LEU A 381 18.15 2.08 -11.22
C LEU A 381 17.89 1.61 -12.66
N CYS A 382 18.91 1.62 -13.51
CA CYS A 382 18.80 1.14 -14.87
C CYS A 382 20.08 0.46 -15.35
N ALA A 383 19.94 -0.57 -16.17
CA ALA A 383 21.07 -1.24 -16.84
C ALA A 383 21.41 -0.58 -18.17
N SER A 384 20.51 0.23 -18.73
CA SER A 384 20.69 0.94 -20.00
C SER A 384 21.83 1.96 -19.93
N ASN A 385 22.47 2.21 -21.07
CA ASN A 385 23.40 3.31 -21.23
C ASN A 385 22.68 4.67 -21.26
N GLU A 386 21.40 4.67 -21.63
CA GLU A 386 20.54 5.86 -21.54
C GLU A 386 20.07 6.01 -20.09
N LYS A 387 20.48 7.11 -19.47
CA LYS A 387 20.06 7.45 -18.11
C LYS A 387 18.74 8.21 -18.20
N PHE A 388 17.74 7.69 -17.54
CA PHE A 388 16.46 8.37 -17.31
C PHE A 388 16.15 8.31 -15.81
N GLU A 389 15.28 9.15 -15.37
CA GLU A 389 14.82 9.24 -13.99
C GLU A 389 13.31 9.05 -13.96
N PHE A 390 12.81 8.15 -13.11
CA PHE A 390 11.38 8.02 -12.87
C PHE A 390 10.85 9.25 -12.15
N GLU A 391 9.58 9.60 -12.40
CA GLU A 391 8.91 10.61 -11.60
C GLU A 391 9.03 10.26 -10.11
N GLY A 392 9.43 11.23 -9.30
CA GLY A 392 9.65 11.06 -7.87
C GLY A 392 8.39 10.64 -7.11
N ILE A 393 8.58 10.11 -5.93
CA ILE A 393 7.48 9.79 -5.01
C ILE A 393 7.23 11.03 -4.15
N PRO A 394 6.06 11.67 -4.24
CA PRO A 394 5.76 12.86 -3.44
C PRO A 394 5.84 12.57 -1.95
N THR A 395 6.33 13.53 -1.19
CA THR A 395 6.37 13.50 0.26
C THR A 395 5.19 14.31 0.81
N PHE A 396 4.40 13.71 1.69
CA PHE A 396 3.28 14.43 2.32
C PHE A 396 3.77 15.44 3.33
N ALA A 397 3.09 16.60 3.38
CA ALA A 397 3.32 17.58 4.42
C ALA A 397 2.96 16.99 5.79
N PRO A 398 3.83 17.04 6.80
CA PRO A 398 3.48 16.67 8.16
C PRO A 398 2.39 17.60 8.73
N GLU A 399 1.50 17.00 9.54
CA GLU A 399 0.41 17.71 10.23
C GLU A 399 0.72 17.90 11.73
N HIS A 400 1.68 17.14 12.27
CA HIS A 400 2.05 17.18 13.68
C HIS A 400 3.57 17.30 13.84
N PHE A 401 3.98 18.13 14.78
CA PHE A 401 5.39 18.43 15.02
C PHE A 401 5.76 18.25 16.49
N ALA A 402 6.95 17.73 16.73
CA ALA A 402 7.53 17.64 18.06
C ALA A 402 9.02 17.89 18.05
N ARG A 403 9.51 18.55 19.09
CA ARG A 403 10.94 18.59 19.40
C ARG A 403 11.32 17.28 20.08
N VAL A 404 12.37 16.64 19.59
CA VAL A 404 12.83 15.34 20.10
C VAL A 404 14.25 15.46 20.61
N ARG A 405 14.47 15.02 21.84
CA ARG A 405 15.80 15.01 22.47
C ARG A 405 16.02 13.71 23.26
N GLN A 406 17.26 13.24 23.30
CA GLN A 406 17.63 12.11 24.14
C GLN A 406 17.66 12.53 25.61
N VAL A 407 17.27 11.59 26.50
CA VAL A 407 17.36 11.77 27.95
C VAL A 407 18.83 11.73 28.39
N ASP A 408 19.58 10.74 27.93
CA ASP A 408 21.00 10.55 28.23
C ASP A 408 21.86 11.17 27.13
N THR A 409 22.61 12.21 27.49
CA THR A 409 23.53 12.92 26.58
C THR A 409 24.66 12.04 26.05
N MET A 410 25.06 10.99 26.77
CA MET A 410 26.08 10.04 26.33
C MET A 410 25.63 9.20 25.14
N LYS A 411 24.33 9.07 24.93
CA LYS A 411 23.73 8.31 23.82
C LYS A 411 23.47 9.15 22.54
N ARG A 412 24.04 10.35 22.43
CA ARG A 412 23.83 11.24 21.31
C ARG A 412 24.11 10.61 19.94
N LYS A 413 25.20 9.83 19.81
CA LYS A 413 25.52 9.15 18.54
C LYS A 413 24.44 8.14 18.13
N GLN A 414 23.96 7.35 19.09
CA GLN A 414 22.89 6.39 18.86
C GLN A 414 21.57 7.09 18.52
N PHE A 415 21.26 8.20 19.20
CA PHE A 415 20.10 9.03 18.96
C PHE A 415 20.09 9.55 17.52
N ILE A 416 21.14 10.28 17.10
CA ILE A 416 21.24 10.83 15.75
C ILE A 416 21.18 9.72 14.69
N LYS A 417 21.88 8.60 14.92
CA LYS A 417 21.84 7.46 14.01
C LYS A 417 20.43 6.90 13.88
N GLY A 418 19.74 6.68 15.01
CA GLY A 418 18.39 6.12 15.04
C GLY A 418 17.37 7.01 14.35
N VAL A 419 17.36 8.30 14.70
CA VAL A 419 16.42 9.27 14.11
C VAL A 419 16.65 9.39 12.60
N ASN A 420 17.91 9.52 12.14
CA ASN A 420 18.21 9.60 10.72
C ASN A 420 17.80 8.34 9.96
N GLN A 421 18.03 7.16 10.54
CA GLN A 421 17.69 5.90 9.88
C GLN A 421 16.17 5.73 9.77
N ILE A 422 15.41 6.05 10.82
CA ILE A 422 13.94 6.01 10.80
C ILE A 422 13.37 7.04 9.80
N ALA A 423 14.01 8.21 9.68
CA ALA A 423 13.63 9.21 8.66
C ALA A 423 13.90 8.73 7.24
N GLN A 424 15.04 8.07 7.00
CA GLN A 424 15.37 7.51 5.68
C GLN A 424 14.43 6.38 5.26
N GLU A 425 13.81 5.70 6.21
CA GLU A 425 12.72 4.75 5.95
C GLU A 425 11.40 5.47 5.61
N GLY A 426 11.34 6.79 5.79
CA GLY A 426 10.17 7.62 5.55
C GLY A 426 9.10 7.52 6.64
N ALA A 427 9.40 6.93 7.80
CA ALA A 427 8.44 6.83 8.90
C ALA A 427 8.22 8.17 9.62
N ILE A 428 9.18 9.08 9.52
CA ILE A 428 9.15 10.45 10.06
C ILE A 428 9.89 11.39 9.11
N GLN A 429 9.64 12.68 9.24
CA GLN A 429 10.43 13.74 8.61
C GLN A 429 11.22 14.51 9.68
N ILE A 430 12.46 14.89 9.34
CA ILE A 430 13.36 15.59 10.26
C ILE A 430 13.62 16.98 9.74
N PHE A 431 13.54 17.93 10.63
CA PHE A 431 13.83 19.32 10.37
C PHE A 431 14.78 19.89 11.42
N GLN A 432 15.54 20.89 11.02
CA GLN A 432 16.44 21.65 11.87
C GLN A 432 16.03 23.12 11.85
N GLU A 433 16.21 23.82 12.97
CA GLU A 433 16.03 25.26 12.97
C GLU A 433 17.11 25.94 12.14
N PHE A 434 16.74 27.02 11.47
CA PHE A 434 17.67 27.84 10.73
C PHE A 434 18.67 28.51 11.73
N ASN A 435 19.96 28.39 11.46
CA ASN A 435 21.07 28.95 12.28
C ASN A 435 21.32 28.27 13.65
N THR A 436 20.69 27.14 13.93
CA THR A 436 21.04 26.30 15.08
C THR A 436 21.76 25.03 14.59
N GLY A 437 22.69 24.52 15.41
CA GLY A 437 23.32 23.23 15.12
C GLY A 437 22.33 22.07 15.26
N MET A 438 22.79 20.83 14.99
CA MET A 438 22.01 19.59 15.18
C MET A 438 21.59 19.33 16.63
N GLU A 439 21.56 20.31 17.49
CA GLU A 439 21.28 20.13 18.91
C GLU A 439 19.80 19.92 19.18
N GLU A 440 18.94 20.51 18.37
CA GLU A 440 17.50 20.34 18.47
C GLU A 440 16.92 19.80 17.15
N ILE A 441 16.35 18.61 17.22
CA ILE A 441 15.70 17.97 16.08
C ILE A 441 14.21 18.19 16.22
N ILE A 442 13.59 18.76 15.16
CA ILE A 442 12.14 18.81 15.00
C ILE A 442 11.75 17.63 14.14
N VAL A 443 10.82 16.83 14.65
CA VAL A 443 10.22 15.70 13.90
C VAL A 443 8.82 16.09 13.48
N GLY A 444 8.55 15.91 12.18
CA GLY A 444 7.22 16.04 11.61
C GLY A 444 6.66 14.68 11.24
N VAL A 445 5.37 14.48 11.49
CA VAL A 445 4.63 13.25 11.18
C VAL A 445 3.23 13.59 10.65
N VAL A 446 2.66 12.68 9.86
CA VAL A 446 1.29 12.82 9.35
C VAL A 446 0.28 12.50 10.45
N GLY A 447 0.57 11.50 11.30
CA GLY A 447 -0.30 11.11 12.39
C GLY A 447 0.43 10.88 13.71
N VAL A 448 -0.27 11.07 14.82
CA VAL A 448 0.32 11.07 16.17
C VAL A 448 0.89 9.71 16.60
N LEU A 449 0.35 8.60 16.08
CA LEU A 449 0.88 7.27 16.38
C LEU A 449 2.32 7.08 15.87
N GLN A 450 2.73 7.81 14.84
CA GLN A 450 4.12 7.76 14.36
C GLN A 450 5.14 8.23 15.42
N PHE A 451 4.74 9.14 16.33
CA PHE A 451 5.59 9.50 17.47
C PHE A 451 5.76 8.35 18.47
N GLU A 452 4.73 7.56 18.69
CA GLU A 452 4.82 6.39 19.56
C GLU A 452 5.72 5.32 18.94
N VAL A 453 5.58 5.08 17.64
CA VAL A 453 6.45 4.18 16.88
C VAL A 453 7.91 4.66 16.93
N LEU A 454 8.16 5.96 16.75
CA LEU A 454 9.49 6.56 16.86
C LEU A 454 10.09 6.28 18.25
N THR A 455 9.35 6.59 19.32
CA THR A 455 9.80 6.39 20.70
C THR A 455 10.11 4.91 20.97
N TYR A 456 9.19 4.03 20.59
CA TYR A 456 9.35 2.58 20.73
C TYR A 456 10.59 2.07 19.99
N ARG A 457 10.80 2.49 18.74
CA ARG A 457 11.94 2.05 17.93
C ARG A 457 13.27 2.59 18.48
N LEU A 458 13.33 3.87 18.87
CA LEU A 458 14.54 4.44 19.47
C LEU A 458 14.93 3.71 20.77
N GLN A 459 13.96 3.35 21.59
CA GLN A 459 14.19 2.59 22.82
C GLN A 459 14.66 1.14 22.54
N ASN A 460 13.95 0.42 21.66
CA ASN A 460 14.15 -1.02 21.49
C ASN A 460 15.23 -1.40 20.46
N GLU A 461 15.45 -0.57 19.43
CA GLU A 461 16.44 -0.84 18.38
C GLU A 461 17.77 -0.12 18.63
N TYR A 462 17.74 1.07 19.24
CA TYR A 462 18.92 1.92 19.45
C TYR A 462 19.30 2.10 20.91
N ASN A 463 18.48 1.58 21.84
CA ASN A 463 18.64 1.73 23.29
C ASN A 463 18.74 3.21 23.73
N VAL A 464 17.89 4.05 23.16
CA VAL A 464 17.83 5.50 23.44
C VAL A 464 16.45 5.86 23.94
N GLU A 465 16.38 6.39 25.15
CA GLU A 465 15.19 7.00 25.72
C GLU A 465 15.11 8.47 25.27
N VAL A 466 13.92 8.92 24.86
CA VAL A 466 13.70 10.27 24.32
C VAL A 466 12.56 10.99 25.02
N ILE A 467 12.64 12.31 25.03
CA ILE A 467 11.57 13.21 25.43
C ILE A 467 11.02 13.85 24.14
N LEU A 468 9.69 13.77 24.00
CA LEU A 468 8.93 14.40 22.94
C LEU A 468 8.20 15.63 23.51
N GLU A 469 8.51 16.79 23.01
CA GLU A 469 7.82 18.04 23.31
C GLU A 469 6.99 18.44 22.10
N LYS A 470 5.67 18.31 22.17
CA LYS A 470 4.76 18.68 21.07
C LYS A 470 4.87 20.17 20.78
N LEU A 471 4.94 20.51 19.50
CA LEU A 471 4.96 21.88 19.01
C LEU A 471 3.59 22.27 18.45
N PRO A 472 3.18 23.55 18.54
CA PRO A 472 1.85 23.99 18.16
C PRO A 472 1.68 24.26 16.66
N TYR A 473 2.56 23.69 15.82
CA TYR A 473 2.51 23.92 14.38
C TYR A 473 1.61 22.87 13.73
N GLU A 474 0.86 23.31 12.72
CA GLU A 474 -0.06 22.47 11.93
C GLU A 474 0.23 22.58 10.42
N TYR A 475 0.93 23.62 10.00
CA TYR A 475 1.21 23.88 8.59
C TYR A 475 2.70 24.00 8.34
N ILE A 476 3.14 23.35 7.27
CA ILE A 476 4.50 23.47 6.74
C ILE A 476 4.43 23.93 5.29
N ARG A 477 5.38 24.77 4.87
CA ARG A 477 5.51 25.24 3.48
C ARG A 477 6.95 25.25 3.06
N TRP A 478 7.22 24.72 1.89
CA TRP A 478 8.53 24.79 1.24
C TRP A 478 8.71 26.13 0.55
N VAL A 479 9.89 26.73 0.66
CA VAL A 479 10.22 27.93 -0.10
C VAL A 479 10.69 27.49 -1.49
N GLU A 480 9.90 27.77 -2.54
CA GLU A 480 10.19 27.31 -3.90
C GLU A 480 11.31 28.09 -4.59
N ASN A 481 11.49 29.34 -4.20
CA ASN A 481 12.46 30.24 -4.82
C ASN A 481 13.52 30.77 -3.83
N PRO A 482 14.27 29.88 -3.14
CA PRO A 482 15.25 30.28 -2.13
C PRO A 482 16.44 31.04 -2.70
N GLN A 483 16.64 31.01 -4.03
CA GLN A 483 17.69 31.75 -4.71
C GLN A 483 17.32 33.23 -4.95
N GLU A 484 16.00 33.52 -4.97
CA GLU A 484 15.44 34.85 -5.22
C GLU A 484 15.13 35.61 -3.92
N VAL A 485 14.96 34.90 -2.80
CA VAL A 485 14.50 35.44 -1.52
C VAL A 485 15.48 35.08 -0.41
N ASP A 486 15.91 36.07 0.37
CA ASP A 486 16.68 35.83 1.59
C ASP A 486 15.77 35.26 2.69
N VAL A 487 15.83 33.92 2.88
CA VAL A 487 15.00 33.19 3.83
C VAL A 487 15.14 33.71 5.27
N ALA A 488 16.33 34.19 5.64
CA ALA A 488 16.59 34.73 6.97
C ALA A 488 15.83 36.04 7.22
N ARG A 489 15.51 36.79 6.16
CA ARG A 489 14.84 38.10 6.21
C ARG A 489 13.34 38.04 5.91
N ILE A 490 12.75 36.86 5.64
CA ILE A 490 11.30 36.73 5.44
C ILE A 490 10.57 37.36 6.64
N GLN A 491 9.69 38.32 6.38
CA GLN A 491 8.89 38.97 7.41
C GLN A 491 7.75 38.04 7.83
N GLY A 492 7.92 37.38 8.98
CA GLY A 492 6.96 36.43 9.54
C GLY A 492 6.01 37.03 10.57
N THR A 493 5.12 36.19 11.04
CA THR A 493 4.38 36.35 12.29
C THR A 493 5.27 35.92 13.46
N SER A 494 4.93 36.32 14.70
CA SER A 494 5.72 35.96 15.89
C SER A 494 5.80 34.46 16.15
N ASP A 495 4.88 33.71 15.59
CA ASP A 495 4.67 32.27 15.72
C ASP A 495 5.21 31.47 14.52
N MET A 496 5.71 32.13 13.46
CA MET A 496 6.36 31.47 12.34
C MET A 496 7.77 30.99 12.72
N LYS A 497 8.11 29.76 12.33
CA LYS A 497 9.45 29.21 12.51
C LYS A 497 10.12 28.89 11.18
N ARG A 498 11.37 29.28 11.03
CA ARG A 498 12.20 28.93 9.87
C ARG A 498 12.96 27.66 10.19
N ILE A 499 12.82 26.68 9.32
CA ILE A 499 13.46 25.38 9.43
C ILE A 499 14.07 24.97 8.10
N LYS A 500 14.88 23.94 8.11
CA LYS A 500 15.41 23.27 6.92
C LYS A 500 15.29 21.77 7.05
N ASP A 501 15.14 21.08 5.92
CA ASP A 501 15.16 19.63 5.85
C ASP A 501 16.58 19.06 5.82
N LEU A 502 16.71 17.74 5.69
CA LEU A 502 18.01 17.05 5.59
C LEU A 502 18.80 17.36 4.31
N LYS A 503 18.14 17.93 3.29
CA LYS A 503 18.76 18.38 2.03
C LYS A 503 19.10 19.87 2.05
N ASP A 504 18.99 20.53 3.21
CA ASP A 504 19.14 21.98 3.42
C ASP A 504 18.11 22.84 2.68
N ASN A 505 16.98 22.27 2.21
CA ASN A 505 15.89 23.05 1.65
C ASN A 505 15.22 23.87 2.76
N PRO A 506 14.99 25.18 2.55
CA PRO A 506 14.35 26.02 3.54
C PRO A 506 12.84 25.84 3.55
N LEU A 507 12.27 25.79 4.76
CA LEU A 507 10.83 25.65 5.01
C LEU A 507 10.38 26.60 6.11
N LEU A 508 9.09 26.86 6.12
CA LEU A 508 8.41 27.66 7.15
C LEU A 508 7.35 26.84 7.84
N LEU A 509 7.31 26.88 9.17
CA LEU A 509 6.26 26.31 10.02
C LEU A 509 5.30 27.40 10.47
N PHE A 510 4.01 27.08 10.50
CA PHE A 510 2.93 27.98 10.91
C PHE A 510 1.96 27.27 11.83
N ILE A 511 1.34 28.02 12.74
CA ILE A 511 0.31 27.51 13.66
C ILE A 511 -1.05 27.39 12.94
N ASN A 512 -1.33 28.27 11.97
CA ASN A 512 -2.60 28.28 11.26
C ASN A 512 -2.45 28.77 9.81
N SER A 513 -3.48 28.57 9.00
CA SER A 513 -3.49 28.96 7.58
C SER A 513 -3.48 30.48 7.37
N TRP A 514 -4.01 31.27 8.31
CA TRP A 514 -4.01 32.73 8.24
C TRP A 514 -2.56 33.28 8.27
N SER A 515 -1.70 32.70 9.12
CA SER A 515 -0.28 33.09 9.20
C SER A 515 0.46 32.85 7.87
N VAL A 516 0.07 31.84 7.09
CA VAL A 516 0.62 31.59 5.74
C VAL A 516 0.28 32.76 4.81
N GLY A 517 -1.00 33.19 4.78
CA GLY A 517 -1.46 34.32 3.97
C GLY A 517 -0.75 35.62 4.32
N MET A 518 -0.63 35.92 5.62
CA MET A 518 0.08 37.11 6.11
C MET A 518 1.54 37.17 5.71
N VAL A 519 2.23 36.03 5.71
CA VAL A 519 3.64 35.97 5.29
C VAL A 519 3.76 36.23 3.79
N LEU A 520 2.87 35.68 2.97
CA LEU A 520 2.88 35.94 1.52
C LEU A 520 2.60 37.42 1.22
N GLU A 521 1.67 38.05 1.91
CA GLU A 521 1.35 39.49 1.75
C GLU A 521 2.55 40.39 2.13
N ARG A 522 3.29 40.05 3.21
CA ARG A 522 4.42 40.83 3.70
C ARG A 522 5.70 40.65 2.88
N ASN A 523 5.77 39.59 2.08
CA ASN A 523 6.96 39.26 1.30
C ASN A 523 6.62 39.11 -0.19
N PRO A 524 6.41 40.22 -0.92
CA PRO A 524 6.13 40.16 -2.35
C PRO A 524 7.26 39.41 -3.09
N GLY A 525 6.89 38.40 -3.87
CA GLY A 525 7.83 37.56 -4.61
C GLY A 525 8.20 36.25 -3.92
N LEU A 526 7.84 36.04 -2.67
CA LEU A 526 7.97 34.74 -1.99
C LEU A 526 6.98 33.73 -2.58
N LYS A 527 7.47 32.55 -2.95
CA LYS A 527 6.65 31.42 -3.42
C LYS A 527 6.72 30.28 -2.42
N LEU A 528 5.56 29.82 -1.98
CA LEU A 528 5.42 28.72 -1.02
C LEU A 528 4.64 27.56 -1.62
N SER A 529 5.13 26.34 -1.44
CA SER A 529 4.46 25.09 -1.84
C SER A 529 4.02 24.27 -0.64
N GLU A 530 2.95 23.50 -0.82
CA GLU A 530 2.50 22.47 0.12
C GLU A 530 3.28 21.15 -0.02
N PHE A 531 4.00 21.01 -1.12
CA PHE A 531 4.75 19.79 -1.44
C PHE A 531 6.23 20.13 -1.59
N GLY A 532 7.09 19.25 -1.06
CA GLY A 532 8.52 19.31 -1.32
C GLY A 532 8.82 18.82 -2.75
N ASN A 533 9.59 19.59 -3.49
CA ASN A 533 10.20 19.08 -4.72
C ASN A 533 11.34 18.12 -4.32
N ASN A 534 11.17 16.82 -4.60
CA ASN A 534 12.21 15.82 -4.40
C ASN A 534 13.26 15.88 -5.51
#